data_9370a77463cb39f24531335c91bac74d
#
_entry.id   9370a77463cb39f24531335c91bac74d
#
_cell.length_a   1.000
_cell.length_b   1.000
_cell.length_c   1.000
_cell.angle_alpha   90.00
_cell.angle_beta   90.00
_cell.angle_gamma   90.00
#
_symmetry.space_group_name_H-M   'P 1'
#
loop_
_entity.id
_entity.type
_entity.pdbx_description
1 polymer ?
#
loop_
_entity_poly.entity_id
_entity_poly.type
_entity_poly.pdbx_seq_one_letter_code
_entity_poly.pdbx_strand_id
1 'polypeptide(L)'
;MGGTLWTDMNKFDPLTLHSVRDMMNDYRATVNDQAGYRRLKPADTVERHRQTIDYFKLILDQNKDKKCVVVGHHSPSHQSCHEMYKSDYLMNGAYHSDLSEMILDRPQIKLWTHGHTHHCFDYMIGETRIVCNPRGYANHEDTGWDPEKVVEVC
;
A
#
# COMPACT_ATOMS: atom_id res chain seq x y z
N MET A 1 3.46 13.24 3.99
CA MET A 1 3.02 12.28 5.04
C MET A 1 3.36 10.87 4.61
N GLY A 2 3.43 9.90 5.55
CA GLY A 2 3.73 8.53 5.17
C GLY A 2 3.37 7.51 6.24
N GLY A 3 3.32 6.24 5.84
CA GLY A 3 3.06 5.10 6.71
C GLY A 3 3.18 3.79 5.95
N THR A 4 3.28 2.66 6.66
CA THR A 4 3.29 1.33 6.03
C THR A 4 2.04 1.09 5.19
N LEU A 5 0.96 1.76 5.54
CA LEU A 5 -0.38 1.66 4.99
C LEU A 5 -1.07 0.34 5.36
N TRP A 6 -0.43 -0.81 5.13
CA TRP A 6 -1.08 -2.12 5.15
C TRP A 6 -2.29 -2.14 4.21
N THR A 7 -3.21 -3.08 4.39
CA THR A 7 -4.39 -3.21 3.55
C THR A 7 -5.64 -3.47 4.38
N ASP A 8 -6.81 -3.30 3.75
CA ASP A 8 -8.11 -3.64 4.33
C ASP A 8 -8.44 -5.14 4.22
N MET A 9 -7.55 -5.96 3.61
CA MET A 9 -7.74 -7.39 3.39
C MET A 9 -9.06 -7.70 2.66
N ASN A 10 -9.27 -7.07 1.50
CA ASN A 10 -10.53 -7.18 0.74
C ASN A 10 -11.76 -6.83 1.60
N LYS A 11 -11.70 -5.71 2.32
CA LYS A 11 -12.74 -5.25 3.26
C LYS A 11 -12.98 -6.23 4.41
N PHE A 12 -11.88 -6.74 4.98
CA PHE A 12 -11.90 -7.70 6.10
C PHE A 12 -12.52 -9.05 5.72
N ASP A 13 -12.28 -9.52 4.50
CA ASP A 13 -12.79 -10.82 4.05
C ASP A 13 -12.15 -11.98 4.83
N PRO A 14 -12.94 -12.87 5.48
CA PRO A 14 -12.40 -13.95 6.29
C PRO A 14 -11.51 -14.95 5.53
N LEU A 15 -11.80 -15.20 4.26
CA LEU A 15 -10.99 -16.12 3.43
C LEU A 15 -9.65 -15.48 3.10
N THR A 16 -9.63 -14.19 2.77
CA THR A 16 -8.39 -13.42 2.58
C THR A 16 -7.55 -13.43 3.84
N LEU A 17 -8.12 -13.10 5.00
CA LEU A 17 -7.41 -13.12 6.29
C LEU A 17 -6.77 -14.47 6.60
N HIS A 18 -7.48 -15.57 6.31
CA HIS A 18 -6.99 -16.92 6.54
C HIS A 18 -5.83 -17.26 5.59
N SER A 19 -6.01 -17.05 4.28
CA SER A 19 -5.01 -17.38 3.26
C SER A 19 -3.73 -16.57 3.45
N VAL A 20 -3.86 -15.27 3.67
CA VAL A 20 -2.73 -14.34 3.86
C VAL A 20 -1.92 -14.70 5.11
N ARG A 21 -2.58 -15.06 6.23
CA ARG A 21 -1.91 -15.48 7.46
C ARG A 21 -0.96 -16.65 7.22
N ASP A 22 -1.39 -17.62 6.41
CA ASP A 22 -0.67 -18.86 6.21
C ASP A 22 0.41 -18.75 5.11
N MET A 23 0.27 -17.79 4.19
CA MET A 23 1.15 -17.66 3.04
C MET A 23 2.21 -16.56 3.18
N MET A 24 1.94 -15.47 3.92
CA MET A 24 2.88 -14.35 4.01
C MET A 24 3.84 -14.48 5.20
N ASN A 25 5.11 -14.18 4.94
CA ASN A 25 6.17 -14.23 5.94
C ASN A 25 5.96 -13.20 7.06
N ASP A 26 5.31 -12.08 6.80
CA ASP A 26 4.99 -11.05 7.79
C ASP A 26 4.27 -11.63 9.01
N TYR A 27 3.34 -12.55 8.80
CA TYR A 27 2.55 -13.16 9.87
C TYR A 27 3.23 -14.37 10.50
N ARG A 28 4.31 -14.88 9.89
CA ARG A 28 5.13 -15.96 10.42
C ARG A 28 6.31 -15.46 11.25
N ALA A 29 6.91 -14.33 10.84
CA ALA A 29 8.14 -13.83 11.42
C ALA A 29 7.91 -12.66 12.39
N THR A 30 6.96 -11.76 12.11
CA THR A 30 6.75 -10.55 12.88
C THR A 30 6.01 -10.80 14.19
N VAL A 31 6.47 -10.12 15.23
CA VAL A 31 5.85 -10.13 16.56
C VAL A 31 5.14 -8.79 16.79
N ASN A 32 3.94 -8.84 17.32
CA ASN A 32 3.17 -7.67 17.73
C ASN A 32 3.37 -7.42 19.23
N ASP A 33 4.22 -6.47 19.57
CA ASP A 33 4.55 -6.09 20.94
C ASP A 33 3.35 -5.45 21.68
N GLN A 34 2.55 -4.67 20.98
CA GLN A 34 1.34 -4.04 21.54
C GLN A 34 0.25 -5.07 21.93
N ALA A 35 0.34 -6.29 21.44
CA ALA A 35 -0.59 -7.36 21.72
C ALA A 35 0.06 -8.49 22.57
N GLY A 36 0.98 -8.14 23.48
CA GLY A 36 1.63 -9.10 24.38
C GLY A 36 2.66 -9.99 23.71
N TYR A 37 3.38 -9.48 22.73
CA TYR A 37 4.46 -10.19 22.00
C TYR A 37 4.01 -11.46 21.26
N ARG A 38 2.73 -11.57 20.93
CA ARG A 38 2.26 -12.64 20.06
C ARG A 38 2.59 -12.39 18.60
N ARG A 39 2.49 -13.42 17.77
CA ARG A 39 2.60 -13.27 16.30
C ARG A 39 1.61 -12.25 15.78
N LEU A 40 2.07 -11.43 14.81
CA LEU A 40 1.23 -10.51 14.07
C LEU A 40 0.11 -11.28 13.37
N LYS A 41 -1.08 -10.74 13.33
CA LYS A 41 -2.24 -11.31 12.63
C LYS A 41 -2.74 -10.37 11.55
N PRO A 42 -3.34 -10.87 10.46
CA PRO A 42 -3.93 -10.00 9.44
C PRO A 42 -4.95 -8.99 9.98
N ALA A 43 -5.72 -9.37 11.00
CA ALA A 43 -6.65 -8.43 11.66
C ALA A 43 -5.93 -7.25 12.35
N ASP A 44 -4.72 -7.45 12.87
CA ASP A 44 -3.93 -6.36 13.46
C ASP A 44 -3.49 -5.35 12.39
N THR A 45 -3.13 -5.85 11.21
CA THR A 45 -2.70 -5.00 10.10
C THR A 45 -3.86 -4.25 9.47
N VAL A 46 -5.06 -4.81 9.45
CA VAL A 46 -6.28 -4.09 9.05
C VAL A 46 -6.57 -2.93 10.01
N GLU A 47 -6.41 -3.14 11.31
CA GLU A 47 -6.58 -2.04 12.28
C GLU A 47 -5.53 -0.94 12.08
N ARG A 48 -4.26 -1.31 11.84
CA ARG A 48 -3.20 -0.35 11.50
C ARG A 48 -3.47 0.38 10.17
N HIS A 49 -4.08 -0.30 9.19
CA HIS A 49 -4.53 0.32 7.96
C HIS A 49 -5.57 1.41 8.23
N ARG A 50 -6.61 1.11 9.02
CA ARG A 50 -7.64 2.09 9.39
C ARG A 50 -7.06 3.33 10.07
N GLN A 51 -6.19 3.12 11.05
CA GLN A 51 -5.49 4.20 11.76
C GLN A 51 -4.65 5.06 10.81
N THR A 52 -3.96 4.44 9.84
CA THR A 52 -3.17 5.15 8.83
C THR A 52 -4.07 5.97 7.91
N ILE A 53 -5.20 5.43 7.48
CA ILE A 53 -6.17 6.15 6.64
C ILE A 53 -6.77 7.34 7.40
N ASP A 54 -7.13 7.16 8.67
CA ASP A 54 -7.68 8.24 9.49
C ASP A 54 -6.64 9.36 9.69
N TYR A 55 -5.38 9.00 9.93
CA TYR A 55 -4.26 9.94 9.98
C TYR A 55 -4.08 10.69 8.64
N PHE A 56 -4.11 10.00 7.51
CA PHE A 56 -3.98 10.63 6.20
C PHE A 56 -5.13 11.61 5.94
N LYS A 57 -6.37 11.22 6.21
CA LYS A 57 -7.54 12.09 6.08
C LYS A 57 -7.39 13.35 6.93
N LEU A 58 -7.02 13.19 8.20
CA LEU A 58 -6.83 14.32 9.13
C LEU A 58 -5.81 15.33 8.58
N ILE A 59 -4.63 14.85 8.16
CA ILE A 59 -3.57 15.73 7.64
C ILE A 59 -3.96 16.38 6.32
N LEU A 60 -4.59 15.64 5.42
CA LEU A 60 -5.05 16.18 4.13
C LEU A 60 -6.15 17.25 4.32
N ASP A 61 -7.09 17.00 5.21
CA ASP A 61 -8.19 17.94 5.47
C ASP A 61 -7.71 19.24 6.13
N GLN A 62 -6.58 19.19 6.87
CA GLN A 62 -5.91 20.37 7.45
C GLN A 62 -4.99 21.11 6.45
N ASN A 63 -4.69 20.54 5.28
CA ASN A 63 -3.74 21.08 4.32
C ASN A 63 -4.32 21.11 2.88
N LYS A 64 -5.56 21.53 2.73
CA LYS A 64 -6.28 21.54 1.44
C LYS A 64 -5.66 22.47 0.40
N ASP A 65 -4.95 23.51 0.85
CA ASP A 65 -4.28 24.53 0.04
C ASP A 65 -2.83 24.18 -0.32
N LYS A 66 -2.33 23.02 0.14
CA LYS A 66 -0.94 22.60 -0.07
C LYS A 66 -0.83 21.42 -1.01
N LYS A 67 0.22 21.40 -1.83
CA LYS A 67 0.61 20.20 -2.55
C LYS A 67 1.08 19.14 -1.55
N CYS A 68 0.44 17.98 -1.57
CA CYS A 68 0.72 16.89 -0.66
C CYS A 68 1.39 15.72 -1.39
N VAL A 69 2.37 15.11 -0.72
CA VAL A 69 2.98 13.84 -1.13
C VAL A 69 2.66 12.78 -0.08
N VAL A 70 2.19 11.63 -0.54
CA VAL A 70 1.98 10.45 0.31
C VAL A 70 3.04 9.40 0.01
N VAL A 71 3.65 8.86 1.06
CA VAL A 71 4.64 7.79 0.96
C VAL A 71 4.09 6.57 1.70
N GLY A 72 3.63 5.59 0.94
CA GLY A 72 3.13 4.31 1.45
C GLY A 72 4.11 3.16 1.21
N HIS A 73 3.77 1.98 1.70
CA HIS A 73 4.45 0.73 1.33
C HIS A 73 3.52 -0.18 0.53
N HIS A 74 2.29 -0.40 1.00
CA HIS A 74 1.28 -1.14 0.23
C HIS A 74 0.63 -0.24 -0.83
N SER A 75 0.12 -0.86 -1.89
CA SER A 75 -0.49 -0.11 -2.99
C SER A 75 -1.85 0.49 -2.64
N PRO A 76 -2.14 1.72 -3.09
CA PRO A 76 -3.44 2.35 -2.89
C PRO A 76 -4.48 1.95 -3.94
N SER A 77 -4.14 1.07 -4.89
CA SER A 77 -5.04 0.72 -6.00
C SER A 77 -4.72 -0.63 -6.61
N HIS A 78 -5.75 -1.32 -7.10
CA HIS A 78 -5.63 -2.54 -7.91
C HIS A 78 -4.87 -2.33 -9.24
N GLN A 79 -4.67 -1.09 -9.70
CA GLN A 79 -3.89 -0.80 -10.89
C GLN A 79 -2.41 -1.16 -10.73
N SER A 80 -1.90 -1.25 -9.51
CA SER A 80 -0.55 -1.76 -9.20
C SER A 80 -0.49 -3.28 -9.04
N CYS A 81 -1.45 -4.02 -9.55
CA CYS A 81 -1.40 -5.47 -9.62
C CYS A 81 -0.87 -5.91 -10.97
N HIS A 82 0.26 -6.64 -10.99
CA HIS A 82 0.81 -7.18 -12.22
C HIS A 82 -0.13 -8.24 -12.83
N GLU A 83 -0.22 -8.30 -14.16
CA GLU A 83 -1.14 -9.18 -14.90
C GLU A 83 -1.12 -10.63 -14.42
N MET A 84 0.07 -11.15 -14.12
CA MET A 84 0.29 -12.53 -13.64
C MET A 84 -0.50 -12.83 -12.36
N TYR A 85 -0.76 -11.84 -11.51
CA TYR A 85 -1.38 -12.02 -10.20
C TYR A 85 -2.84 -11.56 -10.13
N LYS A 86 -3.40 -10.99 -11.20
CA LYS A 86 -4.78 -10.45 -11.21
C LYS A 86 -5.85 -11.47 -10.85
N SER A 87 -5.62 -12.76 -11.14
CA SER A 87 -6.56 -13.84 -10.80
C SER A 87 -6.51 -14.29 -9.34
N ASP A 88 -5.45 -13.92 -8.60
CA ASP A 88 -5.31 -14.33 -7.19
C ASP A 88 -5.98 -13.32 -6.24
N TYR A 89 -7.30 -13.34 -6.22
CA TYR A 89 -8.12 -12.41 -5.44
C TYR A 89 -7.74 -12.41 -3.94
N LEU A 90 -7.54 -13.59 -3.35
CA LEU A 90 -7.29 -13.69 -1.91
C LEU A 90 -5.95 -13.08 -1.53
N MET A 91 -4.88 -13.42 -2.26
CA MET A 91 -3.55 -12.87 -1.97
C MET A 91 -3.45 -11.40 -2.30
N ASN A 92 -4.11 -10.94 -3.37
CA ASN A 92 -4.13 -9.52 -3.73
C ASN A 92 -4.67 -8.62 -2.61
N GLY A 93 -5.56 -9.13 -1.77
CA GLY A 93 -6.04 -8.41 -0.58
C GLY A 93 -4.95 -8.03 0.41
N ALA A 94 -3.76 -8.65 0.36
CA ALA A 94 -2.61 -8.28 1.18
C ALA A 94 -1.68 -7.26 0.51
N TYR A 95 -1.84 -7.00 -0.79
CA TYR A 95 -0.94 -6.14 -1.56
C TYR A 95 -1.49 -4.75 -1.80
N HIS A 96 -2.81 -4.61 -1.87
CA HIS A 96 -3.47 -3.33 -2.15
C HIS A 96 -4.83 -3.20 -1.46
N SER A 97 -5.24 -1.96 -1.30
CA SER A 97 -6.63 -1.56 -1.02
C SER A 97 -7.07 -0.55 -2.08
N ASP A 98 -8.36 -0.50 -2.39
CA ASP A 98 -8.85 0.51 -3.31
C ASP A 98 -9.13 1.82 -2.57
N LEU A 99 -8.20 2.75 -2.68
CA LEU A 99 -8.29 4.11 -2.13
C LEU A 99 -8.59 5.15 -3.20
N SER A 100 -9.02 4.72 -4.39
CA SER A 100 -9.23 5.61 -5.55
C SER A 100 -10.21 6.74 -5.24
N GLU A 101 -11.32 6.46 -4.56
CA GLU A 101 -12.29 7.47 -4.15
C GLU A 101 -11.66 8.51 -3.21
N MET A 102 -10.92 8.06 -2.17
CA MET A 102 -10.24 8.95 -1.24
C MET A 102 -9.22 9.85 -1.95
N ILE A 103 -8.52 9.33 -2.96
CA ILE A 103 -7.54 10.08 -3.75
C ILE A 103 -8.23 11.09 -4.64
N LEU A 104 -9.30 10.71 -5.34
CA LEU A 104 -10.07 11.60 -6.22
C LEU A 104 -10.70 12.77 -5.46
N ASP A 105 -11.16 12.54 -4.23
CA ASP A 105 -11.73 13.58 -3.36
C ASP A 105 -10.69 14.58 -2.82
N ARG A 106 -9.39 14.29 -3.03
CA ARG A 106 -8.28 15.09 -2.49
C ARG A 106 -7.26 15.46 -3.55
N PRO A 107 -7.61 16.35 -4.49
CA PRO A 107 -6.75 16.71 -5.64
C PRO A 107 -5.44 17.42 -5.23
N GLN A 108 -5.31 17.82 -3.96
CA GLN A 108 -4.04 18.32 -3.41
C GLN A 108 -2.97 17.23 -3.26
N ILE A 109 -3.33 15.94 -3.30
CA ILE A 109 -2.35 14.85 -3.38
C ILE A 109 -1.78 14.87 -4.82
N LYS A 110 -0.52 15.27 -4.98
CA LYS A 110 0.12 15.33 -6.30
C LYS A 110 0.93 14.08 -6.60
N LEU A 111 1.44 13.42 -5.57
CA LEU A 111 2.22 12.19 -5.71
C LEU A 111 1.87 11.22 -4.59
N TRP A 112 1.70 9.96 -4.96
CA TRP A 112 1.64 8.83 -4.04
C TRP A 112 2.67 7.80 -4.44
N THR A 113 3.65 7.53 -3.58
CA THR A 113 4.63 6.47 -3.81
C THR A 113 4.32 5.24 -2.98
N HIS A 114 4.61 4.07 -3.54
CA HIS A 114 4.50 2.81 -2.81
C HIS A 114 5.55 1.79 -3.27
N GLY A 115 5.61 0.64 -2.61
CA GLY A 115 6.45 -0.50 -2.95
C GLY A 115 5.66 -1.80 -2.93
N HIS A 116 6.16 -2.82 -2.26
CA HIS A 116 5.53 -4.11 -1.92
C HIS A 116 5.21 -5.03 -3.10
N THR A 117 4.75 -4.52 -4.21
CA THR A 117 4.29 -5.30 -5.38
C THR A 117 5.42 -5.87 -6.22
N HIS A 118 6.67 -5.49 -5.96
CA HIS A 118 7.90 -5.91 -6.66
C HIS A 118 7.84 -5.75 -8.19
N HIS A 119 7.03 -4.80 -8.67
CA HIS A 119 6.96 -4.36 -10.07
C HIS A 119 6.87 -2.84 -10.14
N CYS A 120 7.46 -2.25 -11.17
CA CYS A 120 7.39 -0.82 -11.39
C CYS A 120 6.03 -0.44 -11.96
N PHE A 121 5.43 0.62 -11.38
CA PHE A 121 4.19 1.21 -11.86
C PHE A 121 4.30 2.73 -11.90
N ASP A 122 3.61 3.34 -12.86
CA ASP A 122 3.55 4.79 -13.00
C ASP A 122 2.25 5.14 -13.74
N TYR A 123 1.24 5.66 -13.03
CA TYR A 123 -0.07 5.95 -13.57
C TYR A 123 -0.77 7.07 -12.78
N MET A 124 -1.90 7.55 -13.28
CA MET A 124 -2.68 8.61 -12.67
C MET A 124 -3.98 8.09 -12.07
N ILE A 125 -4.35 8.61 -10.89
CA ILE A 125 -5.70 8.56 -10.34
C ILE A 125 -6.15 10.02 -10.18
N GLY A 126 -7.00 10.50 -11.08
CA GLY A 126 -7.33 11.93 -11.15
C GLY A 126 -6.08 12.76 -11.36
N GLU A 127 -5.80 13.71 -10.45
CA GLU A 127 -4.61 14.57 -10.47
C GLU A 127 -3.39 13.98 -9.73
N THR A 128 -3.55 12.84 -9.08
CA THR A 128 -2.50 12.20 -8.29
C THR A 128 -1.71 11.22 -9.15
N ARG A 129 -0.40 11.42 -9.26
CA ARG A 129 0.51 10.43 -9.87
C ARG A 129 0.85 9.36 -8.85
N ILE A 130 0.63 8.09 -9.22
CA ILE A 130 0.97 6.92 -8.41
C ILE A 130 2.27 6.33 -8.97
N VAL A 131 3.28 6.19 -8.14
CA VAL A 131 4.59 5.67 -8.56
C VAL A 131 5.05 4.55 -7.64
N CYS A 132 5.42 3.44 -8.25
CA CYS A 132 6.09 2.32 -7.59
C CYS A 132 7.42 2.05 -8.30
N ASN A 133 8.52 2.08 -7.56
CA ASN A 133 9.86 1.79 -8.07
C ASN A 133 10.60 0.90 -7.05
N PRO A 134 10.17 -0.35 -6.88
CA PRO A 134 10.67 -1.22 -5.83
C PRO A 134 11.98 -1.89 -6.27
N ARG A 135 12.98 -1.90 -5.40
CA ARG A 135 14.23 -2.61 -5.67
C ARG A 135 14.04 -4.14 -5.72
N GLY A 136 13.07 -4.66 -4.98
CA GLY A 136 12.88 -6.09 -4.82
C GLY A 136 13.99 -6.78 -4.02
N TYR A 137 14.06 -8.10 -4.10
CA TYR A 137 15.11 -8.90 -3.46
C TYR A 137 16.34 -8.97 -4.37
N ALA A 138 17.45 -8.38 -3.90
CA ALA A 138 18.69 -8.34 -4.68
C ALA A 138 19.13 -9.74 -5.11
N ASN A 139 19.48 -9.90 -6.38
CA ASN A 139 19.92 -11.14 -7.04
C ASN A 139 18.86 -12.27 -7.13
N HIS A 140 17.58 -12.00 -6.81
CA HIS A 140 16.52 -12.99 -6.90
C HIS A 140 15.45 -12.64 -7.94
N GLU A 141 15.30 -11.37 -8.27
CA GLU A 141 14.26 -10.89 -9.19
C GLU A 141 14.71 -9.62 -9.92
N ASP A 142 14.14 -9.39 -11.09
CA ASP A 142 14.23 -8.13 -11.82
C ASP A 142 12.85 -7.44 -11.75
N THR A 143 12.80 -6.34 -11.02
CA THR A 143 11.57 -5.53 -10.82
C THR A 143 11.43 -4.40 -11.83
N GLY A 144 12.47 -4.17 -12.67
CA GLY A 144 12.59 -2.96 -13.48
C GLY A 144 12.98 -1.73 -12.66
N TRP A 145 13.60 -1.92 -11.48
CA TRP A 145 14.01 -0.83 -10.59
C TRP A 145 15.02 0.11 -11.24
N ASP A 146 14.69 1.41 -11.20
CA ASP A 146 15.60 2.47 -11.62
C ASP A 146 16.14 3.23 -10.40
N PRO A 147 17.45 3.08 -10.06
CA PRO A 147 18.06 3.74 -8.91
C PRO A 147 18.15 5.27 -9.05
N GLU A 148 18.04 5.78 -10.28
CA GLU A 148 18.13 7.22 -10.60
C GLU A 148 16.75 7.85 -10.84
N LYS A 149 15.66 7.10 -10.60
CA LYS A 149 14.30 7.60 -10.85
C LYS A 149 13.98 8.83 -10.01
N VAL A 150 13.76 9.94 -10.69
CA VAL A 150 13.30 11.21 -10.12
C VAL A 150 11.87 11.47 -10.55
N VAL A 151 11.05 11.97 -9.63
CA VAL A 151 9.67 12.35 -9.90
C VAL A 151 9.47 13.79 -9.49
N GLU A 152 9.11 14.63 -10.46
CA GLU A 152 8.75 16.03 -10.19
C GLU A 152 7.32 16.12 -9.66
N VAL A 153 7.11 16.97 -8.66
CA VAL A 153 5.80 17.25 -8.06
C VAL A 153 5.33 18.63 -8.51
N CYS A 154 4.50 18.64 -9.55
CA CYS A 154 3.96 19.87 -10.14
C CYS A 154 2.73 20.42 -9.41
#